data_290547bd5f1016d0bfc8afb8033fa568
#
_entry.id   290547bd5f1016d0bfc8afb8033fa568
#
_cell.length_a   1.000
_cell.length_b   1.000
_cell.length_c   1.000
_cell.angle_alpha   90.00
_cell.angle_beta   90.00
_cell.angle_gamma   90.00
#
_symmetry.space_group_name_H-M   'P 1'
#
loop_
_entity.id
_entity.type
_entity.pdbx_description
1 polymer ?
#
loop_
_entity_poly.entity_id
_entity_poly.type
_entity_poly.pdbx_seq_one_letter_code
_entity_poly.pdbx_strand_id
1 'polypeptide(L)'
;RYIRDYMIANNVHASYALGGITGQMVALHEEGLIKKLLDVQSFDIIAAQSLKNNRFHQQISADYYANPFENGSAMNLLDIVVLSALEVDVNFNVNVLTGSDGVIRGAIGGHPDTAAGAALSIIVVPLLRGRIPCVVDKVNTVVTPGDSVDVIVTDQGIAVNPRRPEIAERLKAANLNVTTIEELKEKAEKIVGKPQELPWGDKIVGIVT
;
A
#
# COMPACT_ATOMS: atom_id res chain seq x y z
N ARG A 1 16.02 4.03 -0.01
CA ARG A 1 17.42 3.63 -0.13
C ARG A 1 17.52 2.30 -0.88
N TYR A 2 16.99 1.18 -0.38
CA TYR A 2 17.16 -0.14 -1.01
C TYR A 2 16.61 -0.22 -2.43
N ILE A 3 15.46 0.38 -2.74
CA ILE A 3 14.91 0.44 -4.10
C ILE A 3 15.88 1.18 -5.04
N ARG A 4 16.41 2.31 -4.61
CA ARG A 4 17.39 3.07 -5.36
C ARG A 4 18.64 2.25 -5.68
N ASP A 5 19.21 1.64 -4.66
CA ASP A 5 20.44 0.87 -4.80
C ASP A 5 20.23 -0.33 -5.75
N TYR A 6 19.05 -0.97 -5.68
CA TYR A 6 18.65 -2.03 -6.59
C TYR A 6 18.47 -1.53 -8.04
N MET A 7 17.79 -0.40 -8.23
CA MET A 7 17.59 0.20 -9.55
C MET A 7 18.93 0.53 -10.23
N ILE A 8 19.86 1.09 -9.49
CA ILE A 8 21.22 1.40 -10.00
C ILE A 8 21.98 0.12 -10.35
N ALA A 9 22.04 -0.84 -9.42
CA ALA A 9 22.80 -2.07 -9.60
C ALA A 9 22.29 -2.94 -10.77
N ASN A 10 21.01 -2.86 -11.08
CA ASN A 10 20.38 -3.66 -12.13
C ASN A 10 20.00 -2.85 -13.37
N ASN A 11 20.40 -1.58 -13.46
CA ASN A 11 20.04 -0.67 -14.56
C ASN A 11 18.54 -0.60 -14.84
N VAL A 12 17.73 -0.58 -13.75
CA VAL A 12 16.26 -0.49 -13.82
C VAL A 12 15.84 0.96 -13.80
N HIS A 13 14.97 1.33 -14.74
CA HIS A 13 14.41 2.68 -14.85
C HIS A 13 12.89 2.61 -14.91
N ALA A 14 12.22 3.54 -14.23
CA ALA A 14 10.78 3.68 -14.29
C ALA A 14 10.37 4.80 -15.26
N SER A 15 9.28 4.58 -15.98
CA SER A 15 8.73 5.60 -16.86
C SER A 15 8.10 6.74 -16.07
N TYR A 16 7.47 6.44 -14.95
CA TYR A 16 6.88 7.42 -14.02
C TYR A 16 6.74 6.84 -12.61
N ALA A 17 6.63 7.75 -11.64
CA ALA A 17 6.04 7.50 -10.33
C ALA A 17 4.75 8.29 -10.19
N LEU A 18 3.76 7.73 -9.52
CA LEU A 18 2.38 8.20 -9.52
C LEU A 18 1.82 8.22 -8.10
N GLY A 19 1.01 9.21 -7.79
CA GLY A 19 0.26 9.29 -6.54
C GLY A 19 0.80 10.34 -5.57
N GLY A 20 1.06 9.97 -4.34
CA GLY A 20 1.69 10.84 -3.35
C GLY A 20 3.20 10.92 -3.57
N ILE A 21 3.72 12.08 -3.92
CA ILE A 21 5.14 12.28 -4.23
C ILE A 21 5.89 12.75 -2.98
N THR A 22 7.05 12.17 -2.74
CA THR A 22 7.98 12.52 -1.66
C THR A 22 9.30 13.03 -2.20
N GLY A 23 10.08 13.72 -1.38
CA GLY A 23 11.43 14.15 -1.73
C GLY A 23 12.37 13.00 -2.13
N GLN A 24 12.13 11.78 -1.63
CA GLN A 24 12.89 10.61 -2.07
C GLN A 24 12.58 10.22 -3.51
N MET A 25 11.32 10.33 -3.94
CA MET A 25 10.96 10.12 -5.35
C MET A 25 11.53 11.22 -6.24
N VAL A 26 11.57 12.47 -5.75
CA VAL A 26 12.23 13.57 -6.44
C VAL A 26 13.72 13.26 -6.64
N ALA A 27 14.42 12.78 -5.62
CA ALA A 27 15.82 12.39 -5.74
C ALA A 27 16.05 11.26 -6.77
N LEU A 28 15.18 10.25 -6.81
CA LEU A 28 15.23 9.19 -7.83
C LEU A 28 15.02 9.75 -9.25
N HIS A 29 14.16 10.75 -9.39
CA HIS A 29 13.96 11.44 -10.67
C HIS A 29 15.17 12.27 -11.08
N GLU A 30 15.77 13.03 -10.17
CA GLU A 30 16.97 13.83 -10.42
C GLU A 30 18.18 12.97 -10.80
N GLU A 31 18.26 11.75 -10.28
CA GLU A 31 19.25 10.73 -10.65
C GLU A 31 18.95 10.03 -11.98
N GLY A 32 17.83 10.35 -12.64
CA GLY A 32 17.42 9.77 -13.91
C GLY A 32 16.80 8.37 -13.82
N LEU A 33 16.56 7.85 -12.60
CA LEU A 33 15.96 6.53 -12.39
C LEU A 33 14.44 6.53 -12.65
N ILE A 34 13.78 7.67 -12.50
CA ILE A 34 12.36 7.88 -12.81
C ILE A 34 12.24 9.03 -13.80
N LYS A 35 11.56 8.81 -14.93
CA LYS A 35 11.47 9.83 -16.00
C LYS A 35 10.48 10.96 -15.69
N LYS A 36 9.34 10.65 -15.05
CA LYS A 36 8.27 11.60 -14.72
C LYS A 36 7.72 11.37 -13.32
N LEU A 37 7.28 12.45 -12.69
CA LEU A 37 6.53 12.42 -11.45
C LEU A 37 5.12 12.95 -11.72
N LEU A 38 4.10 12.11 -11.43
CA LEU A 38 2.67 12.41 -11.60
C LEU A 38 2.04 12.57 -10.22
N ASP A 39 1.89 13.80 -9.77
CA ASP A 39 1.60 14.17 -8.39
C ASP A 39 0.11 14.44 -8.16
N VAL A 40 -0.52 13.63 -7.34
CA VAL A 40 -1.86 13.91 -6.80
C VAL A 40 -1.74 14.72 -5.51
N GLN A 41 -0.68 14.48 -4.73
CA GLN A 41 -0.44 15.14 -3.47
C GLN A 41 1.05 15.13 -3.12
N SER A 42 1.67 16.31 -3.03
CA SER A 42 3.03 16.46 -2.52
C SER A 42 3.06 16.24 -1.00
N PHE A 43 3.84 15.26 -0.52
CA PHE A 43 3.89 14.91 0.90
C PHE A 43 4.94 15.68 1.71
N ASP A 44 5.83 16.39 1.06
CA ASP A 44 6.85 17.20 1.73
C ASP A 44 7.23 18.45 0.92
N ILE A 45 8.00 19.32 1.55
CA ILE A 45 8.43 20.59 0.95
C ILE A 45 9.29 20.37 -0.30
N ILE A 46 10.12 19.33 -0.33
CA ILE A 46 10.98 19.00 -1.47
C ILE A 46 10.12 18.64 -2.68
N ALA A 47 9.09 17.81 -2.49
CA ALA A 47 8.14 17.47 -3.54
C ALA A 47 7.39 18.70 -4.05
N ALA A 48 6.88 19.56 -3.14
CA ALA A 48 6.18 20.79 -3.51
C ALA A 48 7.08 21.79 -4.29
N GLN A 49 8.34 21.91 -3.90
CA GLN A 49 9.31 22.74 -4.63
C GLN A 49 9.65 22.16 -6.00
N SER A 50 9.81 20.85 -6.09
CA SER A 50 10.01 20.15 -7.37
C SER A 50 8.83 20.34 -8.29
N LEU A 51 7.58 20.18 -7.80
CA LEU A 51 6.36 20.41 -8.57
C LEU A 51 6.30 21.82 -9.17
N LYS A 52 6.73 22.82 -8.41
CA LYS A 52 6.78 24.22 -8.88
C LYS A 52 7.80 24.45 -9.98
N ASN A 53 8.97 23.80 -9.92
CA ASN A 53 10.15 24.18 -10.69
C ASN A 53 10.53 23.18 -11.79
N ASN A 54 10.00 21.95 -11.75
CA ASN A 54 10.40 20.87 -12.65
C ASN A 54 9.26 20.50 -13.61
N ARG A 55 9.47 20.71 -14.91
CA ARG A 55 8.48 20.40 -15.94
C ARG A 55 8.08 18.92 -16.05
N PHE A 56 8.91 18.02 -15.55
CA PHE A 56 8.64 16.57 -15.53
C PHE A 56 7.95 16.12 -14.25
N HIS A 57 7.73 17.03 -13.31
CA HIS A 57 6.92 16.83 -12.13
C HIS A 57 5.59 17.57 -12.34
N GLN A 58 4.51 16.85 -12.58
CA GLN A 58 3.23 17.39 -13.02
C GLN A 58 2.13 17.03 -12.05
N GLN A 59 1.31 18.01 -11.69
CA GLN A 59 0.09 17.76 -10.93
C GLN A 59 -0.95 17.09 -11.85
N ILE A 60 -1.62 16.09 -11.32
CA ILE A 60 -2.71 15.37 -11.99
C ILE A 60 -3.97 15.36 -11.13
N SER A 61 -5.12 15.17 -11.76
CA SER A 61 -6.40 15.02 -11.03
C SER A 61 -6.50 13.64 -10.39
N ALA A 62 -7.33 13.52 -9.35
CA ALA A 62 -7.69 12.24 -8.76
C ALA A 62 -8.39 11.32 -9.76
N ASP A 63 -9.16 11.88 -10.68
CA ASP A 63 -9.83 11.19 -11.77
C ASP A 63 -8.82 10.51 -12.72
N TYR A 64 -7.84 11.26 -13.22
CA TYR A 64 -6.77 10.68 -14.05
C TYR A 64 -5.91 9.69 -13.27
N TYR A 65 -5.73 9.91 -11.97
CA TYR A 65 -4.95 9.04 -11.10
C TYR A 65 -5.58 7.65 -10.93
N ALA A 66 -6.83 7.60 -10.46
CA ALA A 66 -7.39 6.38 -9.88
C ALA A 66 -8.92 6.30 -10.02
N ASN A 67 -9.45 6.60 -11.21
CA ASN A 67 -10.86 6.40 -11.50
C ASN A 67 -11.10 5.02 -12.12
N PRO A 68 -11.80 4.09 -11.44
CA PRO A 68 -12.04 2.74 -11.94
C PRO A 68 -13.02 2.70 -13.13
N PHE A 69 -13.75 3.78 -13.40
CA PHE A 69 -14.69 3.90 -14.52
C PHE A 69 -14.06 4.53 -15.78
N GLU A 70 -12.82 5.00 -15.69
CA GLU A 70 -12.08 5.63 -16.78
C GLU A 70 -10.98 4.69 -17.31
N ASN A 71 -11.13 4.23 -18.54
CA ASN A 71 -10.14 3.37 -19.20
C ASN A 71 -8.77 4.06 -19.37
N GLY A 72 -8.76 5.40 -19.45
CA GLY A 72 -7.55 6.23 -19.55
C GLY A 72 -6.89 6.55 -18.20
N SER A 73 -7.45 6.09 -17.09
CA SER A 73 -6.87 6.31 -15.77
C SER A 73 -5.48 5.68 -15.66
N ALA A 74 -4.55 6.43 -15.08
CA ALA A 74 -3.14 6.04 -14.98
C ALA A 74 -2.93 4.77 -14.13
N MET A 75 -3.86 4.45 -13.22
CA MET A 75 -3.80 3.21 -12.42
C MET A 75 -3.79 1.94 -13.27
N ASN A 76 -4.43 1.96 -14.45
CA ASN A 76 -4.49 0.82 -15.37
C ASN A 76 -3.16 0.52 -16.06
N LEU A 77 -2.17 1.39 -15.92
CA LEU A 77 -0.84 1.27 -16.49
C LEU A 77 0.25 1.00 -15.43
N LEU A 78 -0.15 0.76 -14.19
CA LEU A 78 0.79 0.48 -13.11
C LEU A 78 1.29 -0.96 -13.18
N ASP A 79 2.61 -1.13 -13.29
CA ASP A 79 3.25 -2.43 -13.12
C ASP A 79 3.25 -2.85 -11.65
N ILE A 80 3.55 -1.90 -10.74
CA ILE A 80 3.67 -2.15 -9.31
C ILE A 80 3.05 -0.99 -8.54
N VAL A 81 2.24 -1.32 -7.53
CA VAL A 81 1.83 -0.37 -6.50
C VAL A 81 2.30 -0.84 -5.13
N VAL A 82 2.82 0.10 -4.34
CA VAL A 82 3.23 -0.14 -2.95
C VAL A 82 2.40 0.75 -2.05
N LEU A 83 1.62 0.14 -1.19
CA LEU A 83 0.65 0.80 -0.32
C LEU A 83 0.93 0.46 1.14
N SER A 84 0.54 1.35 2.04
CA SER A 84 0.62 1.12 3.49
C SER A 84 -0.73 0.68 4.05
N ALA A 85 -0.71 0.15 5.29
CA ALA A 85 -1.93 -0.21 5.99
C ALA A 85 -1.89 0.19 7.47
N LEU A 86 -3.06 0.37 8.08
CA LEU A 86 -3.22 0.37 9.54
C LEU A 86 -3.32 -1.08 10.03
N GLU A 87 -4.13 -1.89 9.33
CA GLU A 87 -4.36 -3.30 9.61
C GLU A 87 -4.59 -4.07 8.32
N VAL A 88 -4.26 -5.35 8.33
CA VAL A 88 -4.60 -6.33 7.30
C VAL A 88 -5.19 -7.58 7.96
N ASP A 89 -6.08 -8.28 7.28
CA ASP A 89 -6.63 -9.53 7.82
C ASP A 89 -6.20 -10.78 7.06
N VAL A 90 -6.59 -11.94 7.60
CA VAL A 90 -6.24 -13.25 7.02
C VAL A 90 -6.83 -13.49 5.62
N ASN A 91 -7.80 -12.68 5.21
CA ASN A 91 -8.35 -12.70 3.86
C ASN A 91 -7.70 -11.64 2.95
N PHE A 92 -6.57 -11.06 3.37
CA PHE A 92 -5.85 -9.99 2.66
C PHE A 92 -6.61 -8.68 2.54
N ASN A 93 -7.76 -8.50 3.21
CA ASN A 93 -8.42 -7.21 3.27
C ASN A 93 -7.55 -6.18 4.00
N VAL A 94 -7.60 -4.93 3.53
CA VAL A 94 -6.77 -3.85 4.07
C VAL A 94 -7.64 -2.73 4.63
N ASN A 95 -7.28 -2.29 5.82
CA ASN A 95 -7.82 -1.11 6.49
C ASN A 95 -6.75 -0.01 6.54
N VAL A 96 -7.05 1.14 5.96
CA VAL A 96 -6.23 2.36 6.03
C VAL A 96 -6.98 3.52 6.68
N LEU A 97 -8.23 3.29 7.10
CA LEU A 97 -9.15 4.35 7.54
C LEU A 97 -9.30 4.42 9.05
N THR A 98 -9.63 3.31 9.68
CA THR A 98 -9.96 3.24 11.12
C THR A 98 -8.84 2.58 11.91
N GLY A 99 -8.53 3.13 13.08
CA GLY A 99 -7.67 2.44 14.05
C GLY A 99 -8.40 1.25 14.69
N SER A 100 -7.67 0.44 15.46
CA SER A 100 -8.20 -0.70 16.23
C SER A 100 -9.26 -0.28 17.28
N ASP A 101 -9.32 1.00 17.60
CA ASP A 101 -10.31 1.64 18.48
C ASP A 101 -11.53 2.20 17.73
N GLY A 102 -11.65 1.96 16.43
CA GLY A 102 -12.73 2.44 15.57
C GLY A 102 -12.67 3.92 15.20
N VAL A 103 -11.65 4.64 15.65
CA VAL A 103 -11.48 6.07 15.34
C VAL A 103 -10.90 6.23 13.95
N ILE A 104 -11.49 7.13 13.13
CA ILE A 104 -10.96 7.48 11.81
C ILE A 104 -9.62 8.18 11.97
N ARG A 105 -8.57 7.61 11.36
CA ARG A 105 -7.18 8.08 11.45
C ARG A 105 -6.55 8.35 10.10
N GLY A 106 -7.17 7.90 9.05
CA GLY A 106 -6.63 8.00 7.70
C GLY A 106 -7.69 8.39 6.68
N ALA A 107 -7.32 8.29 5.43
CA ALA A 107 -8.17 8.54 4.28
C ALA A 107 -8.00 7.42 3.24
N ILE A 108 -9.04 7.12 2.50
CA ILE A 108 -9.06 6.06 1.50
C ILE A 108 -8.17 6.42 0.31
N GLY A 109 -8.33 7.64 -0.23
CA GLY A 109 -7.63 8.07 -1.45
C GLY A 109 -7.84 7.09 -2.59
N GLY A 110 -6.82 6.90 -3.42
CA GLY A 110 -6.80 5.92 -4.50
C GLY A 110 -6.32 4.53 -4.09
N HIS A 111 -6.29 4.20 -2.81
CA HIS A 111 -5.74 2.93 -2.31
C HIS A 111 -6.42 1.70 -2.94
N PRO A 112 -7.77 1.52 -2.89
CA PRO A 112 -8.43 0.37 -3.50
C PRO A 112 -8.28 0.34 -5.02
N ASP A 113 -8.39 1.49 -5.66
CA ASP A 113 -8.40 1.58 -7.12
C ASP A 113 -7.02 1.27 -7.72
N THR A 114 -5.96 1.81 -7.13
CA THR A 114 -4.58 1.51 -7.55
C THR A 114 -4.17 0.07 -7.24
N ALA A 115 -4.64 -0.50 -6.14
CA ALA A 115 -4.44 -1.92 -5.84
C ALA A 115 -5.11 -2.81 -6.90
N ALA A 116 -6.33 -2.47 -7.32
CA ALA A 116 -7.08 -3.22 -8.33
C ALA A 116 -6.51 -3.04 -9.74
N GLY A 117 -5.98 -1.86 -10.08
CA GLY A 117 -5.46 -1.55 -11.42
C GLY A 117 -4.04 -2.02 -11.67
N ALA A 118 -3.20 -2.15 -10.65
CA ALA A 118 -1.80 -2.53 -10.80
C ALA A 118 -1.62 -4.02 -11.14
N ALA A 119 -0.59 -4.34 -11.92
CA ALA A 119 -0.24 -5.72 -12.22
C ALA A 119 0.30 -6.49 -10.99
N LEU A 120 0.90 -5.75 -10.04
CA LEU A 120 1.36 -6.27 -8.74
C LEU A 120 1.03 -5.27 -7.63
N SER A 121 0.23 -5.71 -6.67
CA SER A 121 -0.17 -4.94 -5.49
C SER A 121 0.55 -5.44 -4.24
N ILE A 122 1.33 -4.56 -3.61
CA ILE A 122 2.14 -4.85 -2.42
C ILE A 122 1.68 -3.95 -1.26
N ILE A 123 1.27 -4.56 -0.16
CA ILE A 123 0.96 -3.87 1.08
C ILE A 123 2.13 -3.98 2.03
N VAL A 124 2.60 -2.84 2.55
CA VAL A 124 3.67 -2.80 3.56
C VAL A 124 3.07 -2.36 4.89
N VAL A 125 3.19 -3.21 5.88
CA VAL A 125 2.67 -2.98 7.22
C VAL A 125 3.59 -3.63 8.26
N PRO A 126 3.92 -2.98 9.40
CA PRO A 126 4.65 -3.66 10.46
C PRO A 126 3.78 -4.77 11.06
N LEU A 127 4.39 -5.82 11.60
CA LEU A 127 3.62 -6.85 12.31
C LEU A 127 2.85 -6.25 13.50
N LEU A 128 3.50 -5.33 14.20
CA LEU A 128 2.97 -4.64 15.38
C LEU A 128 3.20 -3.14 15.27
N ARG A 129 2.25 -2.36 15.75
CA ARG A 129 2.41 -0.91 15.98
C ARG A 129 2.31 -0.63 17.47
N GLY A 130 3.47 -0.60 18.14
CA GLY A 130 3.53 -0.61 19.60
C GLY A 130 2.95 -1.90 20.17
N ARG A 131 1.82 -1.82 20.86
CA ARG A 131 1.09 -2.99 21.43
C ARG A 131 -0.15 -3.38 20.62
N ILE A 132 -0.27 -2.90 19.40
CA ILE A 132 -1.42 -3.15 18.52
C ILE A 132 -0.98 -4.11 17.42
N PRO A 133 -1.64 -5.28 17.25
CA PRO A 133 -1.39 -6.14 16.12
C PRO A 133 -1.87 -5.48 14.84
N CYS A 134 -1.07 -5.54 13.77
CA CYS A 134 -1.45 -5.04 12.45
C CYS A 134 -1.88 -6.15 11.49
N VAL A 135 -1.65 -7.40 11.84
CA VAL A 135 -2.21 -8.58 11.15
C VAL A 135 -3.24 -9.20 12.08
N VAL A 136 -4.50 -9.18 11.68
CA VAL A 136 -5.65 -9.52 12.50
C VAL A 136 -6.53 -10.61 11.85
N ASP A 137 -7.49 -11.11 12.58
CA ASP A 137 -8.45 -12.09 12.03
C ASP A 137 -9.39 -11.45 11.01
N LYS A 138 -9.90 -10.28 11.36
CA LYS A 138 -10.78 -9.47 10.51
C LYS A 138 -10.56 -7.99 10.77
N VAL A 139 -10.36 -7.21 9.70
CA VAL A 139 -10.27 -5.75 9.80
C VAL A 139 -11.61 -5.12 10.14
N ASN A 140 -11.59 -4.02 10.88
CA ASN A 140 -12.80 -3.28 11.25
C ASN A 140 -13.48 -2.63 10.04
N THR A 141 -12.69 -2.19 9.09
CA THR A 141 -13.16 -1.50 7.89
C THR A 141 -12.39 -2.04 6.69
N VAL A 142 -13.09 -2.62 5.73
CA VAL A 142 -12.50 -3.04 4.47
C VAL A 142 -12.43 -1.82 3.56
N VAL A 143 -11.22 -1.29 3.36
CA VAL A 143 -10.94 -0.23 2.39
C VAL A 143 -10.52 -0.82 1.07
N THR A 144 -9.58 -1.76 1.08
CA THR A 144 -9.14 -2.48 -0.12
C THR A 144 -9.46 -3.95 0.07
N PRO A 145 -10.32 -4.53 -0.79
CA PRO A 145 -10.64 -5.96 -0.75
C PRO A 145 -9.40 -6.81 -1.02
N GLY A 146 -9.31 -7.95 -0.34
CA GLY A 146 -8.18 -8.87 -0.46
C GLY A 146 -8.00 -9.43 -1.88
N ASP A 147 -9.04 -9.42 -2.69
CA ASP A 147 -8.98 -9.80 -4.10
C ASP A 147 -8.05 -8.92 -4.94
N SER A 148 -7.80 -7.68 -4.50
CA SER A 148 -6.93 -6.71 -5.14
C SER A 148 -5.52 -6.66 -4.51
N VAL A 149 -5.20 -7.54 -3.56
CA VAL A 149 -3.93 -7.55 -2.84
C VAL A 149 -3.15 -8.83 -3.14
N ASP A 150 -1.96 -8.69 -3.70
CA ASP A 150 -1.11 -9.84 -4.05
C ASP A 150 -0.15 -10.24 -2.93
N VAL A 151 0.47 -9.25 -2.29
CA VAL A 151 1.54 -9.48 -1.33
C VAL A 151 1.41 -8.56 -0.12
N ILE A 152 1.58 -9.11 1.07
CA ILE A 152 1.71 -8.36 2.32
C ILE A 152 3.13 -8.54 2.85
N VAL A 153 3.84 -7.43 3.04
CA VAL A 153 5.22 -7.39 3.54
C VAL A 153 5.22 -6.82 4.95
N THR A 154 5.77 -7.59 5.87
CA THR A 154 5.99 -7.16 7.26
C THR A 154 7.48 -7.22 7.62
N ASP A 155 7.84 -6.65 8.76
CA ASP A 155 9.18 -6.81 9.37
C ASP A 155 9.47 -8.25 9.83
N GLN A 156 8.48 -9.16 9.79
CA GLN A 156 8.58 -10.52 10.29
C GLN A 156 8.41 -11.60 9.22
N GLY A 157 8.06 -11.21 8.00
CA GLY A 157 7.87 -12.12 6.89
C GLY A 157 7.00 -11.53 5.80
N ILE A 158 6.88 -12.28 4.70
CA ILE A 158 6.12 -11.91 3.51
C ILE A 158 5.01 -12.92 3.32
N ALA A 159 3.77 -12.48 3.33
CA ALA A 159 2.62 -13.31 2.98
C ALA A 159 2.20 -13.02 1.53
N VAL A 160 2.02 -14.07 0.76
CA VAL A 160 1.55 -13.98 -0.63
C VAL A 160 0.12 -14.51 -0.68
N ASN A 161 -0.75 -13.77 -1.36
CA ASN A 161 -2.13 -14.21 -1.55
C ASN A 161 -2.15 -15.58 -2.23
N PRO A 162 -2.91 -16.56 -1.71
CA PRO A 162 -2.99 -17.91 -2.28
C PRO A 162 -3.40 -17.94 -3.77
N ARG A 163 -4.00 -16.87 -4.27
CA ARG A 163 -4.36 -16.70 -5.70
C ARG A 163 -3.14 -16.43 -6.60
N ARG A 164 -1.97 -16.14 -6.02
CA ARG A 164 -0.73 -15.79 -6.74
C ARG A 164 0.42 -16.75 -6.37
N PRO A 165 0.24 -18.07 -6.55
CA PRO A 165 1.26 -19.05 -6.17
C PRO A 165 2.60 -18.85 -6.89
N GLU A 166 2.57 -18.33 -8.12
CA GLU A 166 3.77 -18.05 -8.91
C GLU A 166 4.67 -16.98 -8.25
N ILE A 167 4.07 -16.01 -7.52
CA ILE A 167 4.83 -15.01 -6.77
C ILE A 167 5.50 -15.67 -5.57
N ALA A 168 4.76 -16.51 -4.84
CA ALA A 168 5.31 -17.20 -3.66
C ALA A 168 6.52 -18.09 -4.05
N GLU A 169 6.44 -18.81 -5.15
CA GLU A 169 7.55 -19.63 -5.65
C GLU A 169 8.78 -18.79 -6.01
N ARG A 170 8.59 -17.68 -6.72
CA ARG A 170 9.68 -16.75 -7.07
C ARG A 170 10.34 -16.13 -5.85
N LEU A 171 9.57 -15.71 -4.85
CA LEU A 171 10.11 -15.14 -3.62
C LEU A 171 10.89 -16.18 -2.80
N LYS A 172 10.39 -17.42 -2.71
CA LYS A 172 11.10 -18.54 -2.08
C LYS A 172 12.41 -18.87 -2.80
N ALA A 173 12.39 -18.91 -4.13
CA ALA A 173 13.59 -19.13 -4.93
C ALA A 173 14.64 -18.02 -4.75
N ALA A 174 14.21 -16.81 -4.44
CA ALA A 174 15.08 -15.68 -4.09
C ALA A 174 15.53 -15.69 -2.61
N ASN A 175 15.28 -16.78 -1.85
CA ASN A 175 15.58 -16.91 -0.42
C ASN A 175 14.96 -15.82 0.47
N LEU A 176 13.79 -15.32 0.09
CA LEU A 176 13.04 -14.39 0.93
C LEU A 176 12.21 -15.15 1.97
N ASN A 177 11.98 -14.51 3.12
CA ASN A 177 11.21 -15.10 4.22
C ASN A 177 9.71 -15.09 3.91
N VAL A 178 9.26 -16.06 3.11
CA VAL A 178 7.84 -16.27 2.78
C VAL A 178 7.18 -17.13 3.84
N THR A 179 6.08 -16.64 4.38
CA THR A 179 5.27 -17.28 5.42
C THR A 179 3.78 -17.17 5.05
N THR A 180 2.88 -17.72 5.85
CA THR A 180 1.45 -17.52 5.65
C THR A 180 0.95 -16.30 6.42
N ILE A 181 -0.20 -15.78 6.03
CA ILE A 181 -0.81 -14.64 6.73
C ILE A 181 -1.28 -15.06 8.12
N GLU A 182 -1.70 -16.32 8.28
CA GLU A 182 -2.11 -16.91 9.53
C GLU A 182 -0.94 -17.01 10.51
N GLU A 183 0.24 -17.44 10.06
CA GLU A 183 1.46 -17.47 10.87
C GLU A 183 1.87 -16.09 11.36
N LEU A 184 1.74 -15.05 10.51
CA LEU A 184 1.99 -13.66 10.90
C LEU A 184 0.99 -13.19 11.95
N LYS A 185 -0.29 -13.49 11.78
CA LYS A 185 -1.34 -13.19 12.76
C LYS A 185 -1.05 -13.88 14.11
N GLU A 186 -0.80 -15.19 14.10
CA GLU A 186 -0.50 -15.93 15.31
C GLU A 186 0.74 -15.38 16.03
N LYS A 187 1.77 -14.98 15.28
CA LYS A 187 2.97 -14.35 15.83
C LYS A 187 2.65 -13.03 16.51
N ALA A 188 1.80 -12.19 15.88
CA ALA A 188 1.35 -10.94 16.46
C ALA A 188 0.57 -11.18 17.76
N GLU A 189 -0.40 -12.08 17.74
CA GLU A 189 -1.23 -12.42 18.91
C GLU A 189 -0.42 -13.02 20.09
N LYS A 190 0.61 -13.79 19.81
CA LYS A 190 1.53 -14.32 20.85
C LYS A 190 2.29 -13.21 21.57
N ILE A 191 2.56 -12.10 20.91
CA ILE A 191 3.34 -11.00 21.50
C ILE A 191 2.44 -10.02 22.27
N VAL A 192 1.29 -9.63 21.68
CA VAL A 192 0.46 -8.53 22.20
C VAL A 192 -0.96 -8.94 22.57
N GLY A 193 -1.35 -10.18 22.33
CA GLY A 193 -2.73 -10.66 22.51
C GLY A 193 -3.62 -10.35 21.32
N LYS A 194 -4.87 -10.79 21.40
CA LYS A 194 -5.90 -10.50 20.38
C LYS A 194 -6.36 -9.04 20.47
N PRO A 195 -6.77 -8.42 19.35
CA PRO A 195 -7.42 -7.11 19.36
C PRO A 195 -8.66 -7.15 20.28
N GLN A 196 -8.92 -6.05 20.96
CA GLN A 196 -10.18 -5.91 21.71
C GLN A 196 -11.32 -5.68 20.73
N GLU A 197 -12.45 -6.30 20.97
CA GLU A 197 -13.67 -6.03 20.23
C GLU A 197 -14.13 -4.58 20.48
N LEU A 198 -14.55 -3.89 19.41
CA LEU A 198 -15.05 -2.53 19.53
C LEU A 198 -16.46 -2.54 20.14
N PRO A 199 -16.71 -1.76 21.17
CA PRO A 199 -18.04 -1.60 21.74
C PRO A 199 -18.89 -0.69 20.84
N TRP A 200 -19.37 -1.23 19.73
CA TRP A 200 -20.29 -0.49 18.86
C TRP A 200 -21.59 -0.17 19.58
N GLY A 201 -22.00 1.09 19.55
CA GLY A 201 -23.29 1.50 20.10
C GLY A 201 -24.44 1.26 19.11
N ASP A 202 -25.67 1.27 19.63
CA ASP A 202 -26.90 1.06 18.83
C ASP A 202 -27.37 2.30 18.04
N LYS A 203 -26.67 3.44 18.22
CA LYS A 203 -27.06 4.69 17.56
C LYS A 203 -26.71 4.63 16.07
N ILE A 204 -27.73 4.64 15.21
CA ILE A 204 -27.56 4.83 13.77
C ILE A 204 -27.11 6.26 13.52
N VAL A 205 -25.92 6.46 12.95
CA VAL A 205 -25.33 7.78 12.62
C VAL A 205 -25.41 8.11 11.13
N GLY A 206 -25.73 7.12 10.29
CA GLY A 206 -25.93 7.27 8.85
C GLY A 206 -26.43 5.97 8.23
N ILE A 207 -27.08 6.11 7.08
CA ILE A 207 -27.54 4.99 6.25
C ILE A 207 -26.95 5.22 4.86
N VAL A 208 -26.33 4.19 4.30
CA VAL A 208 -25.90 4.19 2.91
C VAL A 208 -27.00 3.57 2.07
N THR A 209 -27.49 4.31 1.08
CA THR A 209 -28.56 3.89 0.16
C THR A 209 -28.01 3.70 -1.24
#